data_60151312cc40cb6e33c2401e3d5083c7
#
_entry.id   60151312cc40cb6e33c2401e3d5083c7
#
_cell.length_a   1.000
_cell.length_b   1.000
_cell.length_c   1.000
_cell.angle_alpha   90.00
_cell.angle_beta   90.00
_cell.angle_gamma   90.00
#
_symmetry.space_group_name_H-M   'P 1'
#
loop_
_entity.id
_entity.type
_entity.pdbx_description
1 polymer ?
#
loop_
_entity_poly.entity_id
_entity_poly.type
_entity_poly.pdbx_seq_one_letter_code
_entity_poly.pdbx_strand_id
1 'polypeptide(L)'
;MTIQIYTKPDCTYCVQAKDLLTKCNLTFDEFTVGIHITKEELIEHLKRNVKTVPQIVIDKEVIGGFNHLKEYLLDKGYINFMGEVIANKESETI
;
A
#
# COMPACT_ATOMS: atom_id res chain seq x y z
N MET A 1 2.69 6.70 11.12
CA MET A 1 2.22 5.54 10.35
C MET A 1 3.39 4.94 9.57
N THR A 2 3.62 3.67 9.72
CA THR A 2 4.70 2.96 9.03
C THR A 2 4.07 2.10 7.93
N ILE A 3 4.46 2.36 6.69
CA ILE A 3 3.92 1.65 5.53
C ILE A 3 5.04 0.93 4.80
N GLN A 4 4.83 -0.35 4.53
CA GLN A 4 5.74 -1.16 3.73
C GLN A 4 4.95 -1.73 2.57
N ILE A 5 5.52 -1.68 1.38
CA ILE A 5 4.88 -2.24 0.19
C ILE A 5 5.83 -3.21 -0.49
N TYR A 6 5.34 -4.40 -0.77
CA TYR A 6 6.08 -5.45 -1.44
C TYR A 6 5.61 -5.54 -2.87
N THR A 7 6.53 -5.35 -3.80
CA THR A 7 6.22 -5.22 -5.23
C THR A 7 7.09 -6.14 -6.06
N LYS A 8 6.88 -6.12 -7.37
CA LYS A 8 7.81 -6.72 -8.32
C LYS A 8 7.81 -5.89 -9.60
N PRO A 9 8.81 -6.06 -10.48
CA PRO A 9 8.85 -5.33 -11.75
C PRO A 9 7.62 -5.62 -12.60
N ASP A 10 7.24 -4.67 -13.45
CA ASP A 10 6.15 -4.79 -14.41
C ASP A 10 4.80 -5.11 -13.77
N CYS A 11 4.55 -4.57 -12.61
CA CYS A 11 3.30 -4.76 -11.89
C CYS A 11 2.49 -3.47 -11.92
N THR A 12 1.42 -3.44 -12.70
CA THR A 12 0.56 -2.27 -12.84
C THR A 12 -0.07 -1.85 -11.51
N TYR A 13 -0.58 -2.82 -10.77
CA TYR A 13 -1.20 -2.52 -9.47
C TYR A 13 -0.20 -2.03 -8.44
N CYS A 14 1.04 -2.49 -8.53
CA CYS A 14 2.10 -1.98 -7.65
C CYS A 14 2.35 -0.50 -7.92
N VAL A 15 2.40 -0.12 -9.19
CA VAL A 15 2.57 1.28 -9.59
C VAL A 15 1.40 2.12 -9.10
N GLN A 16 0.18 1.62 -9.28
CA GLN A 16 -1.02 2.34 -8.85
C GLN A 16 -1.06 2.50 -7.33
N ALA A 17 -0.66 1.48 -6.60
CA ALA A 17 -0.64 1.55 -5.14
C ALA A 17 0.36 2.59 -4.65
N LYS A 18 1.56 2.59 -5.22
CA LYS A 18 2.59 3.57 -4.85
C LYS A 18 2.15 4.99 -5.20
N ASP A 19 1.54 5.16 -6.36
CA ASP A 19 1.04 6.46 -6.80
C ASP A 19 -0.03 6.97 -5.85
N LEU A 20 -0.96 6.11 -5.47
CA LEU A 20 -2.03 6.48 -4.55
C LEU A 20 -1.49 6.90 -3.19
N LEU A 21 -0.54 6.14 -2.65
CA LEU A 21 0.09 6.50 -1.37
C LEU A 21 0.79 7.86 -1.47
N THR A 22 1.50 8.09 -2.57
CA THR A 22 2.19 9.36 -2.80
C THR A 22 1.21 10.52 -2.87
N LYS A 23 0.10 10.33 -3.56
CA LYS A 23 -0.94 11.38 -3.68
C LYS A 23 -1.60 11.68 -2.35
N CYS A 24 -1.62 10.72 -1.45
CA CYS A 24 -2.15 10.92 -0.10
C CYS A 24 -1.10 11.51 0.85
N ASN A 25 0.07 11.86 0.35
CA ASN A 25 1.20 12.36 1.15
C ASN A 25 1.67 11.38 2.21
N LEU A 26 1.57 10.10 1.90
CA LEU A 26 2.02 9.03 2.79
C LEU A 26 3.34 8.47 2.28
N THR A 27 4.32 8.40 3.15
CA THR A 27 5.61 7.80 2.81
C THR A 27 5.57 6.30 3.07
N PHE A 28 6.38 5.55 2.34
CA PHE A 28 6.41 4.11 2.45
C PHE A 28 7.78 3.58 2.10
N ASP A 29 8.08 2.38 2.58
CA ASP A 29 9.27 1.65 2.21
C ASP A 29 8.87 0.58 1.20
N GLU A 30 9.57 0.53 0.07
CA GLU A 30 9.30 -0.45 -0.97
C GLU A 30 10.34 -1.56 -0.96
N PHE A 31 9.86 -2.80 -1.03
CA PHE A 31 10.71 -3.98 -1.13
C PHE A 31 10.29 -4.76 -2.36
N THR A 32 11.24 -4.99 -3.28
CA THR A 32 10.96 -5.72 -4.51
C THR A 32 11.23 -7.20 -4.30
N VAL A 33 10.19 -8.00 -4.52
CA VAL A 33 10.29 -9.46 -4.40
C VAL A 33 11.23 -9.97 -5.50
N GLY A 34 12.17 -10.80 -5.12
CA GLY A 34 13.20 -11.30 -6.02
C GLY A 34 14.49 -10.48 -6.00
N ILE A 35 14.46 -9.29 -5.40
CA ILE A 35 15.63 -8.43 -5.27
C ILE A 35 15.97 -8.19 -3.80
N HIS A 36 15.03 -7.60 -3.06
CA HIS A 36 15.23 -7.29 -1.64
C HIS A 36 14.78 -8.41 -0.71
N ILE A 37 13.84 -9.23 -1.16
CA ILE A 37 13.26 -10.30 -0.37
C ILE A 37 12.79 -11.40 -1.33
N THR A 38 12.96 -12.67 -0.96
CA THR A 38 12.44 -13.77 -1.77
C THR A 38 10.95 -13.95 -1.48
N LYS A 39 10.24 -14.64 -2.38
CA LYS A 39 8.84 -14.95 -2.18
C LYS A 39 8.64 -15.76 -0.89
N GLU A 40 9.52 -16.72 -0.65
CA GLU A 40 9.45 -17.58 0.53
C GLU A 40 9.66 -16.77 1.80
N GLU A 41 10.61 -15.86 1.80
CA GLU A 41 10.84 -14.97 2.93
C GLU A 41 9.64 -14.06 3.18
N LEU A 42 9.02 -13.58 2.11
CA LEU A 42 7.84 -12.73 2.25
C LEU A 42 6.67 -13.50 2.87
N ILE A 43 6.43 -14.72 2.40
CA ILE A 43 5.37 -15.57 2.94
C ILE A 43 5.58 -15.80 4.43
N GLU A 44 6.81 -16.07 4.83
CA GLU A 44 7.12 -16.27 6.22
C GLU A 44 6.97 -14.98 7.04
N HIS A 45 7.41 -13.87 6.48
CA HIS A 45 7.32 -12.57 7.14
C HIS A 45 5.87 -12.16 7.38
N LEU A 46 5.01 -12.33 6.39
CA LEU A 46 3.61 -11.95 6.48
C LEU A 46 2.74 -13.01 7.17
N LYS A 47 3.28 -14.21 7.38
CA LYS A 47 2.55 -15.32 8.01
C LYS A 47 1.30 -15.71 7.24
N ARG A 48 1.33 -15.56 5.92
CA ARG A 48 0.21 -15.91 5.04
C ARG A 48 0.72 -16.29 3.67
N ASN A 49 -0.10 -17.04 2.95
CA ASN A 49 0.21 -17.43 1.59
C ASN A 49 0.05 -16.22 0.65
N VAL A 50 1.15 -15.80 0.05
CA VAL A 50 1.16 -14.65 -0.86
C VAL A 50 1.11 -15.15 -2.29
N LYS A 51 0.06 -14.77 -3.02
CA LYS A 51 -0.12 -15.17 -4.41
C LYS A 51 0.02 -14.00 -5.38
N THR A 52 -0.12 -12.79 -4.89
CA THR A 52 -0.12 -11.59 -5.73
C THR A 52 0.65 -10.47 -5.08
N VAL A 53 1.05 -9.51 -5.90
CA VAL A 53 1.62 -8.24 -5.45
C VAL A 53 0.75 -7.13 -6.04
N PRO A 54 0.67 -5.96 -5.44
CA PRO A 54 1.41 -5.56 -4.24
C PRO A 54 0.87 -6.20 -2.97
N GLN A 55 1.69 -6.23 -1.93
CA GLN A 55 1.24 -6.55 -0.58
C GLN A 55 1.61 -5.37 0.30
N ILE A 56 0.66 -4.83 1.01
CA ILE A 56 0.83 -3.64 1.81
C ILE A 56 0.68 -3.95 3.29
N VAL A 57 1.62 -3.45 4.08
CA VAL A 57 1.61 -3.60 5.54
C VAL A 57 1.61 -2.18 6.14
N ILE A 58 0.66 -1.92 7.02
CA ILE A 58 0.56 -0.62 7.68
C ILE A 58 0.55 -0.85 9.19
N ASP A 59 1.51 -0.23 9.86
CA ASP A 59 1.68 -0.36 11.32
C ASP A 59 1.70 -1.82 11.76
N LYS A 60 2.46 -2.64 11.02
CA LYS A 60 2.65 -4.07 11.26
C LYS A 60 1.44 -4.94 10.94
N GLU A 61 0.36 -4.35 10.45
CA GLU A 61 -0.83 -5.09 10.06
C GLU A 61 -0.84 -5.31 8.55
N VAL A 62 -1.00 -6.55 8.12
CA VAL A 62 -1.07 -6.89 6.70
C VAL A 62 -2.42 -6.45 6.16
N ILE A 63 -2.41 -5.42 5.32
CA ILE A 63 -3.63 -4.89 4.73
C ILE A 63 -4.06 -5.73 3.53
N GLY A 64 -3.12 -6.12 2.69
CA GLY A 64 -3.38 -6.92 1.50
C GLY A 64 -2.95 -6.21 0.24
N GLY A 65 -3.72 -6.38 -0.82
CA GLY A 65 -3.40 -5.83 -2.14
C GLY A 65 -3.95 -4.42 -2.35
N PHE A 66 -3.98 -4.03 -3.63
CA PHE A 66 -4.38 -2.67 -4.00
C PHE A 66 -5.82 -2.35 -3.57
N ASN A 67 -6.76 -3.27 -3.80
CA ASN A 67 -8.16 -3.02 -3.42
C ASN A 67 -8.32 -2.87 -1.91
N HIS A 68 -7.60 -3.66 -1.14
CA HIS A 68 -7.62 -3.55 0.31
C HIS A 68 -7.01 -2.22 0.76
N LEU A 69 -5.97 -1.75 0.06
CA LEU A 69 -5.38 -0.45 0.34
C LEU A 69 -6.41 0.66 0.12
N LYS A 70 -7.17 0.60 -0.98
CA LYS A 70 -8.20 1.60 -1.26
C LYS A 70 -9.26 1.61 -0.17
N GLU A 71 -9.70 0.45 0.27
CA GLU A 71 -10.67 0.35 1.37
C GLU A 71 -10.12 0.96 2.66
N TYR A 72 -8.87 0.68 2.95
CA TYR A 72 -8.21 1.23 4.13
C TYR A 72 -8.16 2.76 4.07
N LEU A 73 -7.74 3.29 2.93
CA LEU A 73 -7.63 4.74 2.75
C LEU A 73 -8.99 5.44 2.77
N LEU A 74 -10.01 4.78 2.21
CA LEU A 74 -11.38 5.28 2.27
C LEU A 74 -11.87 5.33 3.72
N ASP A 75 -11.65 4.26 4.46
CA ASP A 75 -12.07 4.15 5.84
C ASP A 75 -11.38 5.19 6.74
N LYS A 76 -10.13 5.49 6.45
CA LYS A 76 -9.35 6.48 7.21
C LYS A 76 -9.54 7.92 6.71
N GLY A 77 -10.32 8.10 5.64
CA GLY A 77 -10.64 9.43 5.15
C GLY A 77 -9.60 10.07 4.25
N TYR A 78 -8.72 9.29 3.65
CA TYR A 78 -7.74 9.81 2.70
C TYR A 78 -8.29 9.93 1.29
N ILE A 79 -9.28 9.11 0.95
CA ILE A 79 -9.94 9.14 -0.36
C ILE A 79 -11.46 9.07 -0.16
N ASN A 80 -12.20 9.45 -1.21
CA ASN A 80 -13.65 9.35 -1.21
C ASN A 80 -14.11 8.07 -1.93
N PHE A 81 -15.43 7.88 -2.04
CA PHE A 81 -16.00 6.69 -2.67
C PHE A 81 -15.60 6.52 -4.13
N MET A 82 -15.23 7.61 -4.78
CA MET A 82 -14.80 7.56 -6.18
C MET A 82 -13.32 7.25 -6.32
N GLY A 83 -12.63 7.04 -5.20
CA GLY A 83 -11.21 6.79 -5.20
C GLY A 83 -10.35 8.03 -5.37
N GLU A 84 -10.98 9.21 -5.33
CA GLU A 84 -10.26 10.47 -5.44
C GLU A 84 -9.63 10.84 -4.11
N VAL A 85 -8.41 11.34 -4.17
CA VAL A 85 -7.71 11.80 -2.97
C VAL A 85 -8.44 13.04 -2.44
N ILE A 86 -8.85 12.97 -1.19
CA ILE A 86 -9.48 14.10 -0.55
C ILE A 86 -8.41 15.15 -0.35
N ALA A 87 -8.70 16.35 -0.79
CA ALA A 87 -7.78 17.45 -0.67
C ALA A 87 -7.24 17.51 0.75
N ASN A 88 -5.98 17.78 0.84
CA ASN A 88 -5.21 17.82 2.05
C ASN A 88 -6.07 18.23 3.25
N LYS A 89 -6.21 17.33 4.21
CA LYS A 89 -7.00 17.60 5.41
C LYS A 89 -6.56 18.86 6.14
N GLU A 90 -5.30 19.18 6.01
CA GLU A 90 -4.77 20.39 6.62
C GLU A 90 -5.37 21.65 6.00
N SER A 91 -5.71 21.57 4.71
CA SER A 91 -6.36 22.70 4.03
C SER A 91 -7.75 22.93 4.56
N GLU A 92 -8.41 21.88 5.01
CA GLU A 92 -9.77 21.97 5.48
C GLU A 92 -9.90 22.60 6.85
N THR A 93 -8.81 22.66 7.57
CA THR A 93 -8.80 23.21 8.90
C THR A 93 -8.54 24.70 8.96
N ILE A 94 -8.31 25.30 7.83
CA ILE A 94 -7.98 26.72 7.75
C ILE A 94 -9.20 27.62 7.94
#